data_57d08abac160defbe2da7724d0546d11
#
_entry.id   57d08abac160defbe2da7724d0546d11
#
_cell.length_a   1.000
_cell.length_b   1.000
_cell.length_c   1.000
_cell.angle_alpha   90.00
_cell.angle_beta   90.00
_cell.angle_gamma   90.00
#
_symmetry.space_group_name_H-M   'P 1'
#
loop_
_entity.id
_entity.type
_entity.pdbx_description
1 polymer ?
#
loop_
_entity_poly.entity_id
_entity_poly.type
_entity_poly.pdbx_seq_one_letter_code
_entity_poly.pdbx_strand_id
1 'polypeptide(L)'
;MILDKKYEMQRKLFRQFAETEFTKEIQDELDNTGEFNWDMHKKMAKYGFMGVKIPKEYGGAGCDYLSYALMVEEFARVDAVLSIYANTSNSLGGGPLLLGGNEAQKQKYLPAVASGEKIMVFGLTEPGA
;
A
#
# COMPACT_ATOMS: atom_id res chain seq x y z
N MET A 1 14.78 17.65 6.52
CA MET A 1 13.73 17.52 7.57
C MET A 1 14.26 16.54 8.62
N ILE A 2 14.24 16.94 9.88
CA ILE A 2 14.58 16.04 11.00
C ILE A 2 13.28 15.29 11.34
N LEU A 3 13.32 13.97 11.27
CA LEU A 3 12.19 13.13 11.61
C LEU A 3 12.24 12.75 13.10
N ASP A 4 11.08 12.67 13.73
CA ASP A 4 10.96 12.09 15.06
C ASP A 4 11.36 10.62 15.04
N LYS A 5 11.83 10.12 16.17
CA LYS A 5 12.31 8.74 16.34
C LYS A 5 11.32 7.67 15.81
N LYS A 6 10.02 7.90 16.01
CA LYS A 6 8.94 7.03 15.48
C LYS A 6 9.04 6.87 13.96
N TYR A 7 9.14 7.98 13.26
CA TYR A 7 9.18 7.98 11.79
C TYR A 7 10.50 7.44 11.24
N GLU A 8 11.62 7.70 11.94
CA GLU A 8 12.91 7.10 11.58
C GLU A 8 12.89 5.58 11.69
N MET A 9 12.24 5.04 12.73
CA MET A 9 12.06 3.59 12.89
C MET A 9 11.17 3.01 11.79
N GLN A 10 10.05 3.65 11.48
CA GLN A 10 9.16 3.23 10.39
C GLN A 10 9.88 3.26 9.04
N ARG A 11 10.60 4.34 8.75
CA ARG A 11 11.41 4.48 7.53
C ARG A 11 12.43 3.35 7.38
N LYS A 12 13.13 3.01 8.46
CA LYS A 12 14.08 1.88 8.47
C LYS A 12 13.38 0.55 8.17
N LEU A 13 12.21 0.32 8.77
CA LEU A 13 11.42 -0.89 8.52
C LEU A 13 11.01 -1.00 7.04
N PHE A 14 10.47 0.06 6.48
CA PHE A 14 10.04 0.09 5.07
C PHE A 14 11.23 -0.12 4.13
N ARG A 15 12.34 0.58 4.39
CA ARG A 15 13.59 0.42 3.64
C ARG A 15 14.09 -1.01 3.68
N GLN A 16 14.21 -1.59 4.86
CA GLN A 16 14.70 -2.95 5.04
C GLN A 16 13.81 -3.94 4.29
N PHE A 17 12.49 -3.81 4.40
CA PHE A 17 11.57 -4.67 3.66
C PHE A 17 11.80 -4.55 2.14
N ALA A 18 11.83 -3.34 1.60
CA ALA A 18 12.01 -3.15 0.16
C ALA A 18 13.36 -3.68 -0.34
N GLU A 19 14.44 -3.39 0.35
CA GLU A 19 15.78 -3.86 -0.02
C GLU A 19 15.94 -5.38 0.07
N THR A 20 15.20 -6.03 0.97
CA THR A 20 15.26 -7.49 1.14
C THR A 20 14.33 -8.23 0.19
N GLU A 21 13.11 -7.70 -0.01
CA GLU A 21 12.03 -8.45 -0.66
C GLU A 21 11.80 -8.06 -2.13
N PHE A 22 12.13 -6.81 -2.52
CA PHE A 22 12.02 -6.38 -3.92
C PHE A 22 13.30 -6.75 -4.69
N THR A 23 13.54 -8.07 -4.81
CA THR A 23 14.74 -8.57 -5.45
C THR A 23 14.77 -8.29 -6.94
N LYS A 24 15.97 -8.29 -7.52
CA LYS A 24 16.14 -8.07 -8.96
C LYS A 24 15.38 -9.11 -9.80
N GLU A 25 15.32 -10.34 -9.34
CA GLU A 25 14.59 -11.42 -10.00
C GLU A 25 13.09 -11.12 -10.08
N ILE A 26 12.49 -10.63 -8.98
CA ILE A 26 11.07 -10.25 -8.94
C ILE A 26 10.81 -9.05 -9.86
N GLN A 27 11.68 -8.05 -9.84
CA GLN A 27 11.56 -6.87 -10.70
C GLN A 27 11.63 -7.27 -12.19
N ASP A 28 12.61 -8.09 -12.55
CA ASP A 28 12.77 -8.58 -13.93
C ASP A 28 11.60 -9.45 -14.37
N GLU A 29 11.04 -10.29 -13.50
CA GLU A 29 9.85 -11.09 -13.79
C GLU A 29 8.64 -10.18 -14.06
N LEU A 30 8.39 -9.19 -13.23
CA LEU A 30 7.30 -8.22 -13.43
C LEU A 30 7.44 -7.45 -14.75
N ASP A 31 8.65 -6.98 -15.06
CA ASP A 31 8.92 -6.25 -16.30
C ASP A 31 8.75 -7.13 -17.55
N ASN A 32 9.16 -8.40 -17.48
CA ASN A 32 9.11 -9.31 -18.61
C ASN A 32 7.72 -9.90 -18.84
N THR A 33 6.96 -10.18 -17.79
CA THR A 33 5.66 -10.86 -17.90
C THR A 33 4.48 -9.90 -17.89
N GLY A 34 4.60 -8.77 -17.18
CA GLY A 34 3.49 -7.88 -16.88
C GLY A 34 2.44 -8.50 -15.96
N GLU A 35 2.71 -9.66 -15.36
CA GLU A 35 1.79 -10.35 -14.48
C GLU A 35 1.85 -9.78 -13.05
N PHE A 36 0.70 -9.76 -12.37
CA PHE A 36 0.62 -9.30 -10.99
C PHE A 36 1.19 -10.33 -10.03
N ASN A 37 2.17 -9.94 -9.21
CA ASN A 37 2.80 -10.82 -8.23
C ASN A 37 1.94 -10.94 -6.95
N TRP A 38 1.08 -11.95 -6.91
CA TRP A 38 0.19 -12.24 -5.79
C TRP A 38 0.93 -12.62 -4.50
N ASP A 39 2.08 -13.26 -4.61
CA ASP A 39 2.86 -13.66 -3.43
C ASP A 39 3.48 -12.44 -2.76
N MET A 40 3.99 -11.49 -3.54
CA MET A 40 4.46 -10.22 -3.01
C MET A 40 3.31 -9.41 -2.38
N HIS A 41 2.14 -9.35 -3.03
CA HIS A 41 0.95 -8.70 -2.48
C HIS A 41 0.56 -9.28 -1.12
N LYS A 42 0.47 -10.60 -0.99
CA LYS A 42 0.18 -11.30 0.26
C LYS A 42 1.25 -11.05 1.33
N LYS A 43 2.51 -11.04 0.93
CA LYS A 43 3.62 -10.72 1.83
C LYS A 43 3.49 -9.31 2.38
N MET A 44 3.28 -8.31 1.54
CA MET A 44 3.06 -6.92 1.95
C MET A 44 1.83 -6.78 2.86
N ALA A 45 0.75 -7.49 2.57
CA ALA A 45 -0.45 -7.52 3.40
C ALA A 45 -0.16 -8.08 4.79
N LYS A 46 0.62 -9.16 4.88
CA LYS A 46 1.03 -9.75 6.17
C LYS A 46 1.81 -8.78 7.05
N TYR A 47 2.58 -7.88 6.46
CA TYR A 47 3.27 -6.79 7.17
C TYR A 47 2.38 -5.58 7.47
N GLY A 48 1.11 -5.59 7.05
CA GLY A 48 0.16 -4.51 7.27
C GLY A 48 0.30 -3.33 6.30
N PHE A 49 1.10 -3.47 5.25
CA PHE A 49 1.38 -2.36 4.33
C PHE A 49 0.20 -2.00 3.44
N MET A 50 -0.76 -2.91 3.26
CA MET A 50 -2.00 -2.62 2.52
C MET A 50 -2.95 -1.70 3.27
N GLY A 51 -2.80 -1.57 4.59
CA GLY A 51 -3.69 -0.78 5.44
C GLY A 51 -2.97 0.23 6.34
N VAL A 52 -1.83 0.78 5.94
CA VAL A 52 -1.06 1.73 6.78
C VAL A 52 -1.92 2.91 7.23
N LYS A 53 -2.70 3.52 6.32
CA LYS A 53 -3.61 4.64 6.63
C LYS A 53 -5.01 4.21 7.03
N ILE A 54 -5.41 2.98 6.77
CA ILE A 54 -6.74 2.51 7.12
C ILE A 54 -6.86 2.50 8.64
N PRO A 55 -7.92 3.08 9.21
CA PRO A 55 -8.14 3.08 10.65
C PRO A 55 -8.17 1.68 11.26
N LYS A 56 -7.77 1.59 12.52
CA LYS A 56 -7.71 0.31 13.26
C LYS A 56 -9.07 -0.38 13.36
N GLU A 57 -10.15 0.39 13.44
CA GLU A 57 -11.53 -0.11 13.48
C GLU A 57 -11.93 -0.88 12.21
N TYR A 58 -11.21 -0.65 11.09
CA TYR A 58 -11.38 -1.39 9.83
C TYR A 58 -10.20 -2.33 9.55
N GLY A 59 -9.41 -2.67 10.57
CA GLY A 59 -8.32 -3.64 10.45
C GLY A 59 -7.00 -3.10 9.91
N GLY A 60 -6.89 -1.78 9.73
CA GLY A 60 -5.65 -1.13 9.31
C GLY A 60 -4.72 -0.80 10.48
N ALA A 61 -3.57 -0.21 10.16
CA ALA A 61 -2.58 0.23 11.14
C ALA A 61 -2.92 1.59 11.79
N GLY A 62 -3.79 2.38 11.17
CA GLY A 62 -4.19 3.70 11.66
C GLY A 62 -3.05 4.70 11.74
N CYS A 63 -2.06 4.58 10.86
CA CYS A 63 -0.94 5.51 10.80
C CYS A 63 -1.33 6.80 10.06
N ASP A 64 -0.54 7.82 10.27
CA ASP A 64 -0.72 9.13 9.64
C ASP A 64 -0.18 9.19 8.20
N TYR A 65 -0.42 10.32 7.53
CA TYR A 65 0.03 10.54 6.15
C TYR A 65 1.55 10.56 6.00
N LEU A 66 2.29 10.99 7.03
CA LEU A 66 3.75 11.00 6.97
C LEU A 66 4.30 9.57 6.97
N SER A 67 3.77 8.69 7.83
CA SER A 67 4.12 7.27 7.84
C SER A 67 3.87 6.61 6.47
N TYR A 68 2.72 6.91 5.86
CA TYR A 68 2.38 6.43 4.53
C TYR A 68 3.33 6.97 3.45
N ALA A 69 3.64 8.26 3.47
CA ALA A 69 4.56 8.87 2.51
C ALA A 69 5.97 8.26 2.60
N LEU A 70 6.45 8.00 3.81
CA LEU A 70 7.74 7.34 4.03
C LEU A 70 7.74 5.90 3.47
N MET A 71 6.63 5.16 3.61
CA MET A 71 6.50 3.83 3.02
C MET A 71 6.60 3.89 1.49
N VAL A 72 5.83 4.77 0.87
CA VAL A 72 5.83 4.92 -0.59
C VAL A 72 7.21 5.36 -1.10
N GLU A 73 7.86 6.32 -0.42
CA GLU A 73 9.21 6.78 -0.76
C GLU A 73 10.23 5.62 -0.72
N GLU A 74 10.26 4.86 0.36
CA GLU A 74 11.25 3.79 0.53
C GLU A 74 10.99 2.61 -0.40
N PHE A 75 9.74 2.30 -0.70
CA PHE A 75 9.39 1.27 -1.66
C PHE A 75 9.73 1.69 -3.09
N ALA A 76 9.33 2.90 -3.49
CA ALA A 76 9.58 3.42 -4.84
C ALA A 76 11.07 3.64 -5.11
N ARG A 77 11.88 3.87 -4.08
CA ARG A 77 13.35 3.96 -4.21
C ARG A 77 13.96 2.65 -4.72
N VAL A 78 13.35 1.51 -4.42
CA VAL A 78 13.81 0.19 -4.88
C VAL A 78 13.07 -0.22 -6.14
N ASP A 79 11.72 -0.15 -6.10
CA ASP A 79 10.86 -0.50 -7.24
C ASP A 79 9.55 0.28 -7.21
N ALA A 80 9.32 1.09 -8.26
CA ALA A 80 8.13 1.93 -8.35
C ALA A 80 6.84 1.11 -8.56
N VAL A 81 6.90 0.00 -9.29
CA VAL A 81 5.75 -0.86 -9.57
C VAL A 81 5.28 -1.54 -8.28
N LEU A 82 6.20 -2.12 -7.53
CA LEU A 82 5.88 -2.76 -6.25
C LEU A 82 5.40 -1.75 -5.21
N SER A 83 5.88 -0.51 -5.25
CA SER A 83 5.35 0.59 -4.42
C SER A 83 3.87 0.85 -4.68
N ILE A 84 3.41 0.72 -5.94
CA ILE A 84 1.99 0.93 -6.30
C ILE A 84 1.08 -0.10 -5.64
N TYR A 85 1.52 -1.32 -5.36
CA TYR A 85 0.72 -2.34 -4.68
C TYR A 85 0.15 -1.81 -3.35
N ALA A 86 1.01 -1.23 -2.49
CA ALA A 86 0.59 -0.64 -1.23
C ALA A 86 -0.11 0.72 -1.42
N ASN A 87 0.34 1.52 -2.38
CA ASN A 87 -0.25 2.81 -2.68
C ASN A 87 -1.72 2.69 -3.11
N THR A 88 -2.05 1.74 -3.97
CA THR A 88 -3.41 1.52 -4.44
C THR A 88 -4.37 1.27 -3.28
N SER A 89 -4.03 0.38 -2.37
CA SER A 89 -4.87 0.05 -1.22
C SER A 89 -5.03 1.23 -0.24
N ASN A 90 -3.94 1.96 0.04
CA ASN A 90 -3.96 3.05 1.02
C ASN A 90 -4.52 4.38 0.48
N SER A 91 -4.36 4.66 -0.80
CA SER A 91 -4.67 5.97 -1.39
C SER A 91 -5.76 5.87 -2.46
N LEU A 92 -5.45 5.27 -3.60
CA LEU A 92 -6.32 5.28 -4.77
C LEU A 92 -7.67 4.57 -4.54
N GLY A 93 -7.65 3.43 -3.86
CA GLY A 93 -8.87 2.68 -3.54
C GLY A 93 -9.42 3.00 -2.17
N GLY A 94 -8.61 2.84 -1.11
CA GLY A 94 -9.04 3.06 0.27
C GLY A 94 -9.36 4.52 0.60
N GLY A 95 -8.64 5.46 0.01
CA GLY A 95 -8.82 6.90 0.26
C GLY A 95 -10.23 7.41 -0.07
N PRO A 96 -10.74 7.26 -1.29
CA PRO A 96 -12.10 7.67 -1.65
C PRO A 96 -13.18 7.02 -0.78
N LEU A 97 -13.00 5.75 -0.43
CA LEU A 97 -13.93 5.04 0.45
C LEU A 97 -13.92 5.60 1.88
N LEU A 98 -12.75 5.94 2.41
CA LEU A 98 -12.62 6.59 3.74
C LEU A 98 -13.29 7.97 3.77
N LEU A 99 -13.14 8.74 2.68
CA LEU A 99 -13.66 10.12 2.60
C LEU A 99 -15.16 10.17 2.26
N GLY A 100 -15.62 9.34 1.32
CA GLY A 100 -16.95 9.45 0.76
C GLY A 100 -17.88 8.25 1.03
N GLY A 101 -17.36 7.13 1.51
CA GLY A 101 -18.15 5.94 1.82
C GLY A 101 -19.00 6.12 3.09
N ASN A 102 -20.21 5.53 3.09
CA ASN A 102 -20.98 5.39 4.32
C ASN A 102 -20.39 4.27 5.21
N GLU A 103 -20.85 4.18 6.47
CA GLU A 103 -20.30 3.23 7.44
C GLU A 103 -20.44 1.77 6.97
N ALA A 104 -21.58 1.40 6.37
CA ALA A 104 -21.78 0.05 5.87
C ALA A 104 -20.79 -0.31 4.74
N GLN A 105 -20.48 0.63 3.87
CA GLN A 105 -19.48 0.46 2.83
C GLN A 105 -18.07 0.32 3.41
N LYS A 106 -17.70 1.17 4.37
CA LYS A 106 -16.41 1.11 5.04
C LYS A 106 -16.20 -0.23 5.74
N GLN A 107 -17.16 -0.67 6.53
CA GLN A 107 -17.13 -1.94 7.23
C GLN A 107 -17.07 -3.15 6.28
N LYS A 108 -17.71 -3.05 5.12
CA LYS A 108 -17.72 -4.14 4.14
C LYS A 108 -16.40 -4.30 3.40
N TYR A 109 -15.77 -3.20 3.01
CA TYR A 109 -14.66 -3.23 2.06
C TYR A 109 -13.28 -2.97 2.68
N LEU A 110 -13.16 -2.03 3.63
CA LEU A 110 -11.84 -1.67 4.17
C LEU A 110 -11.12 -2.82 4.88
N PRO A 111 -11.77 -3.69 5.66
CA PRO A 111 -11.09 -4.82 6.27
C PRO A 111 -10.49 -5.78 5.23
N ALA A 112 -11.22 -6.08 4.16
CA ALA A 112 -10.74 -6.95 3.09
C ALA A 112 -9.58 -6.33 2.30
N VAL A 113 -9.56 -5.01 2.16
CA VAL A 113 -8.44 -4.27 1.54
C VAL A 113 -7.23 -4.25 2.46
N ALA A 114 -7.41 -3.94 3.75
CA ALA A 114 -6.33 -3.88 4.72
C ALA A 114 -5.64 -5.25 4.91
N SER A 115 -6.42 -6.33 4.87
CA SER A 115 -5.90 -7.70 4.94
C SER A 115 -5.26 -8.22 3.66
N GLY A 116 -5.40 -7.48 2.55
CA GLY A 116 -4.92 -7.91 1.23
C GLY A 116 -5.80 -8.98 0.56
N GLU A 117 -6.96 -9.29 1.11
CA GLU A 117 -7.94 -10.21 0.48
C GLU A 117 -8.49 -9.62 -0.82
N LYS A 118 -8.67 -8.31 -0.85
CA LYS A 118 -9.18 -7.56 -2.03
C LYS A 118 -8.25 -6.43 -2.39
N ILE A 119 -8.17 -6.18 -3.69
CA ILE A 119 -7.53 -5.01 -4.25
C ILE A 119 -8.62 -4.01 -4.65
N MET A 120 -8.50 -2.77 -4.23
CA MET A 120 -9.33 -1.68 -4.73
C MET A 120 -8.56 -0.90 -5.79
N VAL A 121 -9.27 -0.52 -6.82
CA VAL A 121 -8.73 0.29 -7.91
C VAL A 121 -9.55 1.56 -8.08
N PHE A 122 -8.95 2.54 -8.73
CA PHE A 122 -9.61 3.83 -9.02
C PHE A 122 -9.71 3.99 -10.54
N GLY A 123 -10.93 3.89 -11.07
CA GLY A 123 -11.22 4.12 -12.47
C GLY A 123 -11.69 5.57 -12.65
N LEU A 124 -10.81 6.43 -13.15
CA LEU A 124 -11.10 7.86 -13.34
C LEU A 124 -11.23 8.25 -14.80
N THR A 125 -10.26 7.83 -15.62
CA THR A 125 -10.19 8.24 -17.01
C THR A 125 -11.25 7.51 -17.84
N GLU A 126 -12.07 8.29 -18.58
CA GLU A 126 -13.10 7.80 -19.50
C GLU A 126 -12.82 8.26 -20.92
N PRO A 127 -13.37 7.60 -21.98
CA PRO A 127 -13.09 7.95 -23.37
C PRO A 127 -13.42 9.39 -23.77
N GLY A 128 -14.24 10.09 -23.03
CA GLY A 128 -14.63 11.48 -23.27
C GLY A 128 -14.07 12.50 -22.29
N ALA A 129 -13.16 12.07 -21.42
CA ALA A 129 -12.60 12.96 -20.38
C ALA A 129 -11.17 13.37 -20.68
#